data_2fc92c4fb55fcc1efa3777022b2ba579
#
_entry.id   2fc92c4fb55fcc1efa3777022b2ba579
#
_cell.length_a   1.000
_cell.length_b   1.000
_cell.length_c   1.000
_cell.angle_alpha   90.00
_cell.angle_beta   90.00
_cell.angle_gamma   90.00
#
_symmetry.space_group_name_H-M   'P 1'
#
loop_
_entity.id
_entity.type
_entity.pdbx_description
1 polymer ?
#
loop_
_entity_poly.entity_id
_entity_poly.type
_entity_poly.pdbx_seq_one_letter_code
_entity_poly.pdbx_strand_id
1 'polypeptide(L)'
;MSDGMDEQSRNLGRDLEALERDRAIGMAKRLYRQRLDEGWDLSNGPCLSDESIPGWCVDVAHDPREPVDGLPQNQCPAYRSGRVRHFVELDRQGSLIRAQ
;
A
#
# COMPACT_ATOMS: atom_id res chain seq x y z
N MET A 1 18.70 24.96 -23.67
CA MET A 1 17.53 24.31 -24.26
C MET A 1 17.40 22.86 -23.88
N SER A 2 18.45 22.08 -23.89
CA SER A 2 18.41 20.68 -23.41
C SER A 2 18.05 20.57 -21.94
N ASP A 3 18.46 21.53 -21.11
CA ASP A 3 18.22 21.52 -19.67
C ASP A 3 16.73 21.58 -19.34
N GLY A 4 15.94 22.36 -20.10
CA GLY A 4 14.51 22.47 -19.88
C GLY A 4 13.76 21.17 -20.19
N MET A 5 14.20 20.44 -21.21
CA MET A 5 13.59 19.15 -21.57
C MET A 5 13.89 18.07 -20.53
N ASP A 6 15.12 18.02 -20.02
CA ASP A 6 15.50 17.07 -18.97
C ASP A 6 14.72 17.33 -17.69
N GLU A 7 14.52 18.59 -17.34
CA GLU A 7 13.75 18.98 -16.19
C GLU A 7 12.27 18.58 -16.31
N GLN A 8 11.68 18.77 -17.47
CA GLN A 8 10.30 18.37 -17.74
C GLN A 8 10.13 16.85 -17.65
N SER A 9 11.08 16.10 -18.18
CA SER A 9 11.04 14.64 -18.10
C SER A 9 11.08 14.14 -16.65
N ARG A 10 11.91 14.75 -15.81
CA ARG A 10 12.00 14.41 -14.40
C ARG A 10 10.71 14.74 -13.65
N ASN A 11 10.13 15.91 -13.93
CA ASN A 11 8.87 16.33 -13.31
C ASN A 11 7.73 15.40 -13.71
N LEU A 12 7.67 14.99 -14.98
CA LEU A 12 6.66 14.06 -15.46
C LEU A 12 6.77 12.71 -14.76
N GLY A 13 7.99 12.19 -14.53
CA GLY A 13 8.21 10.95 -13.81
C GLY A 13 7.70 11.02 -12.37
N ARG A 14 7.97 12.14 -11.68
CA ARG A 14 7.49 12.36 -10.31
C ARG A 14 5.97 12.43 -10.27
N ASP A 15 5.35 13.09 -11.23
CA ASP A 15 3.90 13.22 -11.31
C ASP A 15 3.24 11.84 -11.51
N LEU A 16 3.83 11.00 -12.36
CA LEU A 16 3.33 9.65 -12.59
C LEU A 16 3.46 8.78 -11.34
N GLU A 17 4.56 8.87 -10.61
CA GLU A 17 4.75 8.17 -9.35
C GLU A 17 3.73 8.60 -8.30
N ALA A 18 3.48 9.90 -8.20
CA ALA A 18 2.49 10.44 -7.26
C ALA A 18 1.08 9.96 -7.61
N LEU A 19 0.72 9.93 -8.89
CA LEU A 19 -0.57 9.44 -9.35
C LEU A 19 -0.74 7.95 -9.06
N GLU A 20 0.29 7.16 -9.28
CA GLU A 20 0.27 5.72 -8.97
C GLU A 20 0.08 5.49 -7.48
N ARG A 21 0.81 6.22 -6.64
CA ARG A 21 0.69 6.16 -5.20
C ARG A 21 -0.73 6.52 -4.74
N ASP A 22 -1.30 7.58 -5.30
CA ASP A 22 -2.65 8.01 -4.97
C ASP A 22 -3.69 6.96 -5.37
N ARG A 23 -3.51 6.32 -6.52
CA ARG A 23 -4.37 5.21 -6.96
C ARG A 23 -4.27 4.03 -6.01
N ALA A 24 -3.06 3.68 -5.59
CA ALA A 24 -2.83 2.59 -4.65
C ALA A 24 -3.51 2.87 -3.32
N ILE A 25 -3.41 4.10 -2.80
CA ILE A 25 -4.07 4.51 -1.55
C ILE A 25 -5.60 4.43 -1.69
N GLY A 26 -6.15 4.94 -2.78
CA GLY A 26 -7.59 4.87 -3.02
C GLY A 26 -8.09 3.44 -3.10
N MET A 27 -7.37 2.58 -3.79
CA MET A 27 -7.71 1.16 -3.89
C MET A 27 -7.62 0.48 -2.51
N ALA A 28 -6.60 0.82 -1.72
CA ALA A 28 -6.41 0.27 -0.38
C ALA A 28 -7.61 0.57 0.52
N LYS A 29 -8.11 1.80 0.49
CA LYS A 29 -9.27 2.21 1.29
C LYS A 29 -10.54 1.50 0.85
N ARG A 30 -10.72 1.26 -0.44
CA ARG A 30 -11.87 0.47 -0.94
C ARG A 30 -11.77 -0.98 -0.48
N LEU A 31 -10.59 -1.58 -0.57
CA LEU A 31 -10.35 -2.95 -0.12
C LEU A 31 -10.62 -3.10 1.38
N TYR A 32 -10.21 -2.12 2.17
CA TYR A 32 -10.47 -2.11 3.60
C TYR A 32 -11.98 -2.23 3.86
N ARG A 33 -12.79 -1.39 3.23
CA ARG A 33 -14.24 -1.41 3.38
C ARG A 33 -14.84 -2.73 2.89
N GLN A 34 -14.36 -3.23 1.75
CA GLN A 34 -14.83 -4.48 1.18
C GLN A 34 -14.55 -5.65 2.12
N ARG A 35 -13.34 -5.72 2.71
CA ARG A 35 -12.99 -6.79 3.65
C ARG A 35 -13.83 -6.73 4.91
N LEU A 36 -14.11 -5.52 5.42
CA LEU A 36 -15.03 -5.36 6.55
C LEU A 36 -16.43 -5.85 6.21
N ASP A 37 -16.95 -5.51 5.04
CA ASP A 37 -18.26 -5.94 4.58
C ASP A 37 -18.34 -7.46 4.41
N GLU A 38 -17.22 -8.09 4.03
CA GLU A 38 -17.09 -9.55 3.92
C GLU A 38 -16.94 -10.23 5.28
N GLY A 39 -16.83 -9.48 6.36
CA GLY A 39 -16.70 -10.02 7.70
C GLY A 39 -15.29 -10.36 8.16
N TRP A 40 -14.26 -9.82 7.49
CA TRP A 40 -12.88 -10.07 7.90
C TRP A 40 -12.60 -9.45 9.26
N ASP A 41 -11.85 -10.17 10.09
CA ASP A 41 -11.28 -9.64 11.33
C ASP A 41 -9.93 -8.96 11.00
N LEU A 42 -9.90 -7.64 11.12
CA LEU A 42 -8.72 -6.84 10.80
C LEU A 42 -7.87 -6.50 12.02
N SER A 43 -8.23 -7.02 13.21
CA SER A 43 -7.58 -6.67 14.46
C SER A 43 -6.11 -7.11 14.54
N ASN A 44 -5.73 -8.16 13.82
CA ASN A 44 -4.37 -8.69 13.83
C ASN A 44 -3.48 -8.14 12.71
N GLY A 45 -3.97 -7.18 11.93
CA GLY A 45 -3.16 -6.55 10.89
C GLY A 45 -2.90 -7.44 9.68
N PRO A 46 -3.94 -8.03 9.06
CA PRO A 46 -3.73 -8.95 7.93
C PRO A 46 -3.37 -8.24 6.63
N CYS A 47 -2.80 -9.00 5.69
CA CYS A 47 -2.69 -8.59 4.31
C CYS A 47 -4.08 -8.54 3.68
N LEU A 48 -4.47 -7.40 3.12
CA LEU A 48 -5.76 -7.25 2.47
C LEU A 48 -5.74 -7.66 1.01
N SER A 49 -4.63 -7.43 0.33
CA SER A 49 -4.41 -7.83 -1.06
C SER A 49 -2.92 -7.95 -1.32
N ASP A 50 -2.54 -9.06 -1.92
CA ASP A 50 -1.15 -9.34 -2.29
C ASP A 50 -0.68 -8.44 -3.44
N GLU A 51 -1.60 -8.06 -4.32
CA GLU A 51 -1.33 -7.11 -5.39
C GLU A 51 -2.64 -6.43 -5.80
N SER A 52 -2.88 -5.24 -5.24
CA SER A 52 -4.13 -4.48 -5.48
C SER A 52 -4.12 -3.76 -6.82
N ILE A 53 -2.99 -3.14 -7.15
CA ILE A 53 -2.65 -2.65 -8.47
C ILE A 53 -1.25 -3.18 -8.79
N PRO A 54 -0.83 -3.18 -10.06
CA PRO A 54 0.48 -3.77 -10.40
C PRO A 54 1.62 -3.21 -9.55
N GLY A 55 2.31 -4.09 -8.82
CA GLY A 55 3.46 -3.75 -8.01
C GLY A 55 3.16 -3.29 -6.59
N TRP A 56 1.89 -3.25 -6.16
CA TRP A 56 1.48 -2.74 -4.84
C TRP A 56 0.65 -3.77 -4.07
N CYS A 57 1.01 -4.02 -2.83
CA CYS A 57 0.18 -4.77 -1.90
C CYS A 57 -0.47 -3.83 -0.88
N VAL A 58 -1.42 -4.34 -0.13
CA VAL A 58 -2.13 -3.58 0.92
C VAL A 58 -2.20 -4.42 2.18
N ASP A 59 -1.80 -3.85 3.30
CA ASP A 59 -1.94 -4.50 4.60
C ASP A 59 -2.48 -3.53 5.65
N VAL A 60 -2.89 -4.10 6.77
CA VAL A 60 -3.32 -3.37 7.96
C VAL A 60 -2.28 -3.59 9.06
N ALA A 61 -1.99 -2.54 9.82
CA ALA A 61 -1.05 -2.61 10.92
C ALA A 61 -1.58 -1.79 12.10
N HIS A 62 -0.97 -1.98 13.25
CA HIS A 62 -1.24 -1.13 14.41
C HIS A 62 -0.41 0.15 14.30
N ASP A 63 -0.95 1.24 14.83
CA ASP A 63 -0.23 2.52 14.92
C ASP A 63 -0.41 3.06 16.35
N PRO A 64 0.64 2.97 17.19
CA PRO A 64 1.99 2.48 16.89
C PRO A 64 2.03 0.97 16.62
N ARG A 65 3.08 0.56 15.89
CA ARG A 65 3.26 -0.82 15.45
C ARG A 65 3.39 -1.78 16.64
N GLU A 66 2.77 -2.95 16.51
CA GLU A 66 2.83 -4.02 17.52
C GLU A 66 3.56 -5.25 16.98
N PRO A 67 4.06 -6.15 17.88
CA PRO A 67 4.77 -7.35 17.42
C PRO A 67 3.98 -8.24 16.47
N VAL A 68 2.66 -8.30 16.60
CA VAL A 68 1.78 -9.09 15.73
C VAL A 68 1.87 -8.65 14.28
N ASP A 69 2.16 -7.36 14.01
CA ASP A 69 2.28 -6.82 12.67
C ASP A 69 3.47 -7.40 11.90
N GLY A 70 4.49 -7.86 12.64
CA GLY A 70 5.67 -8.47 12.04
C GLY A 70 5.59 -9.96 11.80
N LEU A 71 4.48 -10.60 12.20
CA LEU A 71 4.33 -12.05 12.01
C LEU A 71 4.13 -12.39 10.53
N PRO A 72 4.78 -13.45 10.04
CA PRO A 72 4.68 -13.82 8.61
C PRO A 72 3.26 -13.99 8.10
N GLN A 73 2.37 -14.56 8.90
CA GLN A 73 0.97 -14.81 8.50
C GLN A 73 0.17 -13.53 8.31
N ASN A 74 0.65 -12.39 8.85
CA ASN A 74 -0.01 -11.10 8.74
C ASN A 74 0.62 -10.19 7.68
N GLN A 75 1.69 -10.64 7.03
CA GLN A 75 2.35 -9.87 5.97
C GLN A 75 1.94 -10.38 4.60
N CYS A 76 1.96 -9.47 3.61
CA CYS A 76 1.68 -9.86 2.23
C CYS A 76 2.81 -10.73 1.68
N PRO A 77 2.52 -11.97 1.23
CA PRO A 77 3.54 -12.86 0.70
C PRO A 77 4.32 -12.29 -0.47
N ALA A 78 3.65 -11.56 -1.37
CA ALA A 78 4.31 -10.96 -2.53
C ALA A 78 5.34 -9.92 -2.13
N TYR A 79 5.08 -9.15 -1.08
CA TYR A 79 6.04 -8.17 -0.57
C TYR A 79 7.23 -8.88 0.09
N ARG A 80 6.98 -9.89 0.89
CA ARG A 80 8.02 -10.65 1.57
C ARG A 80 8.97 -11.33 0.58
N SER A 81 8.43 -11.85 -0.52
CA SER A 81 9.24 -12.53 -1.55
C SER A 81 9.97 -11.56 -2.47
N GLY A 82 9.67 -10.26 -2.41
CA GLY A 82 10.24 -9.25 -3.30
C GLY A 82 9.56 -9.18 -4.67
N ARG A 83 8.48 -9.94 -4.89
CA ARG A 83 7.72 -9.90 -6.14
C ARG A 83 6.99 -8.58 -6.30
N VAL A 84 6.52 -8.01 -5.20
CA VAL A 84 5.90 -6.68 -5.12
C VAL A 84 6.81 -5.80 -4.26
N ARG A 85 7.09 -4.59 -4.72
CA ARG A 85 8.06 -3.70 -4.07
C ARG A 85 7.43 -2.49 -3.39
N HIS A 86 6.12 -2.31 -3.56
CA HIS A 86 5.40 -1.18 -3.00
C HIS A 86 4.27 -1.68 -2.10
N PHE A 87 3.92 -0.87 -1.12
CA PHE A 87 2.83 -1.22 -0.22
C PHE A 87 2.07 0.02 0.23
N VAL A 88 0.81 -0.20 0.59
CA VAL A 88 -0.01 0.73 1.35
C VAL A 88 -0.32 0.09 2.68
N GLU A 89 -0.03 0.78 3.77
CA GLU A 89 -0.31 0.32 5.12
C GLU A 89 -1.37 1.21 5.75
N LEU A 90 -2.49 0.60 6.14
CA LEU A 90 -3.61 1.26 6.81
C LEU A 90 -3.65 0.84 8.26
N ASP A 91 -4.19 1.71 9.13
CA ASP A 91 -4.48 1.31 10.51
C ASP A 91 -5.78 0.50 10.57
N ARG A 92 -6.16 0.08 11.78
CA ARG A 92 -7.35 -0.76 11.97
C ARG A 92 -8.66 -0.02 11.70
N GLN A 93 -8.63 1.31 11.62
CA GLN A 93 -9.77 2.14 11.26
C GLN A 93 -9.81 2.48 9.77
N GLY A 94 -8.83 2.03 9.01
CA GLY A 94 -8.74 2.28 7.59
C GLY A 94 -8.07 3.59 7.22
N SER A 95 -7.40 4.24 8.16
CA SER A 95 -6.64 5.46 7.89
C SER A 95 -5.24 5.12 7.41
N LEU A 96 -4.69 5.97 6.54
CA LEU A 96 -3.36 5.75 5.98
C LEU A 96 -2.28 5.92 7.06
N ILE A 97 -1.43 4.90 7.21
CA ILE A 97 -0.19 5.01 7.98
C ILE A 97 0.93 5.46 7.05
N ARG A 98 1.13 4.73 5.95
CA ARG A 98 2.14 5.08 4.94
C ARG A 98 1.91 4.32 3.64
N ALA A 99 2.48 4.86 2.56
CA ALA A 99 2.51 4.23 1.25
C ALA A 99 3.88 4.48 0.62
N GLN A 100 4.56 3.41 0.24
CA GLN A 100 5.93 3.49 -0.29
C GLN A 100 6.11 2.54 -1.46
#